data_b60f05df6bf7a6c3b50bc2254148a6c3
#
_entry.id   b60f05df6bf7a6c3b50bc2254148a6c3
#
_cell.length_a   1.000
_cell.length_b   1.000
_cell.length_c   1.000
_cell.angle_alpha   90.00
_cell.angle_beta   90.00
_cell.angle_gamma   90.00
#
_symmetry.space_group_name_H-M   'P 1'
#
loop_
_entity.id
_entity.type
_entity.pdbx_description
1 polymer ?
#
loop_
_entity_poly.entity_id
_entity_poly.type
_entity_poly.pdbx_seq_one_letter_code
_entity_poly.pdbx_strand_id
1 'polypeptide(L)'
;MNLVNLKNDIITYTINKTDATNCYISVQNGEVTVSAPAYLTVAQIQEIVEEKKQWILSKLKTYSKQEDIDFEPKNVKVFGKDYSFKVIYKGFKSPLVTLEEDIIKIVLPHKLRKTDLSPILKTLIKKLYNTLAEKEIEIAMEKARLTLGIAPEDYEICEMDGVLAKCTEDRKIFINPNIVSFDKETIEYVIMHEFAHLKYKNHTKKFYEFLGNYVPNYNKYAKIINKYQY
;
A
#
# COMPACT_ATOMS: atom_id res chain seq x y z
N MET A 1 18.52 1.61 10.72
CA MET A 1 18.40 0.64 9.61
C MET A 1 18.99 1.31 8.39
N ASN A 2 20.11 0.83 7.88
CA ASN A 2 20.77 1.45 6.73
C ASN A 2 20.33 0.75 5.44
N LEU A 3 19.97 1.54 4.43
CA LEU A 3 19.55 1.07 3.10
C LEU A 3 20.67 1.38 2.11
N VAL A 4 21.14 0.38 1.41
CA VAL A 4 21.97 0.57 0.22
C VAL A 4 21.12 0.27 -1.00
N ASN A 5 20.92 1.29 -1.82
CA ASN A 5 20.18 1.18 -3.07
C ASN A 5 21.18 0.87 -4.18
N LEU A 6 21.24 -0.39 -4.59
CA LEU A 6 22.13 -0.87 -5.63
C LEU A 6 21.30 -1.14 -6.89
N LYS A 7 21.76 -0.72 -8.05
CA LYS A 7 21.09 -0.95 -9.34
C LYS A 7 20.43 -2.34 -9.37
N ASN A 8 19.12 -2.40 -9.22
CA ASN A 8 18.19 -3.53 -9.25
C ASN A 8 18.05 -4.44 -8.00
N ASP A 9 18.87 -4.34 -6.94
CA ASP A 9 18.68 -5.14 -5.71
C ASP A 9 18.88 -4.28 -4.48
N ILE A 10 17.91 -4.26 -3.57
CA ILE A 10 18.02 -3.54 -2.29
C ILE A 10 18.42 -4.56 -1.21
N ILE A 11 19.62 -4.41 -0.65
CA ILE A 11 20.05 -5.15 0.53
C ILE A 11 19.84 -4.26 1.76
N THR A 12 18.98 -4.73 2.67
CA THR A 12 18.80 -4.12 3.99
C THR A 12 19.70 -4.80 5.00
N TYR A 13 20.44 -4.02 5.80
CA TYR A 13 21.30 -4.57 6.83
C TYR A 13 21.28 -3.72 8.10
N THR A 14 21.63 -4.35 9.22
CA THR A 14 21.79 -3.69 10.51
C THR A 14 23.28 -3.54 10.82
N ILE A 15 23.72 -2.36 11.27
CA ILE A 15 25.09 -2.12 11.70
C ILE A 15 25.15 -2.25 13.22
N ASN A 16 26.03 -3.13 13.70
CA ASN A 16 26.42 -3.23 15.10
C ASN A 16 27.86 -2.72 15.23
N LYS A 17 28.05 -1.61 15.90
CA LYS A 17 29.38 -1.09 16.23
C LYS A 17 29.98 -1.91 17.37
N THR A 18 31.25 -2.33 17.19
CA THR A 18 31.97 -3.19 18.13
C THR A 18 33.40 -2.69 18.29
N ASP A 19 34.09 -3.18 19.34
CA ASP A 19 35.50 -2.93 19.57
C ASP A 19 36.43 -3.86 18.77
N ALA A 20 35.85 -4.71 17.89
CA ALA A 20 36.62 -5.59 17.02
C ALA A 20 37.45 -4.78 16.01
N THR A 21 38.56 -5.33 15.58
CA THR A 21 39.44 -4.71 14.58
C THR A 21 39.00 -4.94 13.15
N ASN A 22 38.17 -5.97 12.91
CA ASN A 22 37.70 -6.38 11.59
C ASN A 22 36.19 -6.19 11.45
N CYS A 23 35.75 -5.95 10.19
CA CYS A 23 34.34 -5.92 9.83
C CYS A 23 33.87 -7.34 9.46
N TYR A 24 32.78 -7.78 10.04
CA TYR A 24 32.16 -9.09 9.79
C TYR A 24 30.73 -8.91 9.27
N ILE A 25 30.44 -9.63 8.19
CA ILE A 25 29.06 -9.70 7.66
C ILE A 25 28.51 -11.09 7.96
N SER A 26 27.40 -11.15 8.65
CA SER A 26 26.66 -12.40 8.89
C SER A 26 25.29 -12.35 8.22
N VAL A 27 24.88 -13.49 7.67
CA VAL A 27 23.53 -13.67 7.12
C VAL A 27 22.91 -14.85 7.87
N GLN A 28 21.98 -14.55 8.77
CA GLN A 28 21.29 -15.53 9.59
C GLN A 28 19.78 -15.29 9.50
N ASN A 29 19.01 -16.34 9.27
CA ASN A 29 17.54 -16.26 9.15
C ASN A 29 17.05 -15.22 8.12
N GLY A 30 17.82 -14.98 7.05
CA GLY A 30 17.51 -13.98 6.04
C GLY A 30 17.78 -12.53 6.48
N GLU A 31 18.35 -12.31 7.66
CA GLU A 31 18.83 -10.99 8.12
C GLU A 31 20.32 -10.83 7.85
N VAL A 32 20.69 -9.66 7.34
CA VAL A 32 22.09 -9.28 7.15
C VAL A 32 22.49 -8.36 8.29
N THR A 33 23.51 -8.79 9.05
CA THR A 33 24.07 -8.00 10.13
C THR A 33 25.54 -7.72 9.83
N VAL A 34 25.95 -6.47 9.95
CA VAL A 34 27.34 -6.01 9.79
C VAL A 34 27.86 -5.59 11.15
N SER A 35 28.78 -6.39 11.69
CA SER A 35 29.53 -6.03 12.91
C SER A 35 30.80 -5.31 12.46
N ALA A 36 30.89 -4.01 12.79
CA ALA A 36 31.96 -3.14 12.27
C ALA A 36 32.66 -2.41 13.44
N PRO A 37 34.00 -2.19 13.31
CA PRO A 37 34.74 -1.33 14.22
C PRO A 37 34.10 0.04 14.40
N ALA A 38 34.22 0.59 15.63
CA ALA A 38 33.62 1.90 15.92
C ALA A 38 34.15 3.03 15.04
N TYR A 39 35.43 2.95 14.59
CA TYR A 39 36.08 3.95 13.78
C TYR A 39 35.66 3.98 12.30
N LEU A 40 35.04 2.92 11.77
CA LEU A 40 34.55 2.91 10.38
C LEU A 40 33.33 3.80 10.20
N THR A 41 33.34 4.62 9.17
CA THR A 41 32.17 5.42 8.78
C THR A 41 31.08 4.54 8.13
N VAL A 42 29.86 5.06 8.08
CA VAL A 42 28.75 4.37 7.40
C VAL A 42 29.07 4.17 5.91
N ALA A 43 29.71 5.14 5.25
CA ALA A 43 30.12 5.05 3.85
C ALA A 43 31.12 3.90 3.61
N GLN A 44 32.14 3.79 4.45
CA GLN A 44 33.10 2.68 4.37
C GLN A 44 32.46 1.31 4.61
N ILE A 45 31.52 1.22 5.54
CA ILE A 45 30.75 -0.03 5.77
C ILE A 45 29.90 -0.35 4.53
N GLN A 46 29.33 0.65 3.90
CA GLN A 46 28.55 0.51 2.67
C GLN A 46 29.39 -0.06 1.52
N GLU A 47 30.62 0.42 1.31
CA GLU A 47 31.55 -0.10 0.33
C GLU A 47 31.87 -1.59 0.57
N ILE A 48 32.14 -1.97 1.84
CA ILE A 48 32.38 -3.37 2.22
C ILE A 48 31.17 -4.25 1.92
N VAL A 49 29.96 -3.77 2.19
CA VAL A 49 28.71 -4.51 1.88
C VAL A 49 28.54 -4.65 0.37
N GLU A 50 28.87 -3.62 -0.41
CA GLU A 50 28.83 -3.64 -1.87
C GLU A 50 29.79 -4.68 -2.45
N GLU A 51 31.02 -4.71 -1.99
CA GLU A 51 32.03 -5.71 -2.43
C GLU A 51 31.56 -7.14 -2.15
N LYS A 52 30.84 -7.36 -1.04
CA LYS A 52 30.31 -8.66 -0.63
C LYS A 52 28.91 -8.96 -1.14
N LYS A 53 28.35 -8.10 -1.98
CA LYS A 53 26.97 -8.18 -2.50
C LYS A 53 26.63 -9.58 -3.03
N GLN A 54 27.43 -10.13 -3.92
CA GLN A 54 27.16 -11.42 -4.55
C GLN A 54 27.11 -12.56 -3.52
N TRP A 55 28.02 -12.54 -2.55
CA TRP A 55 28.02 -13.50 -1.46
C TRP A 55 26.78 -13.36 -0.57
N ILE A 56 26.41 -12.12 -0.19
CA ILE A 56 25.21 -11.83 0.61
C ILE A 56 23.96 -12.32 -0.13
N LEU A 57 23.84 -11.99 -1.43
CA LEU A 57 22.69 -12.43 -2.23
C LEU A 57 22.64 -13.96 -2.38
N SER A 58 23.78 -14.64 -2.54
CA SER A 58 23.82 -16.10 -2.60
C SER A 58 23.36 -16.74 -1.29
N LYS A 59 23.76 -16.17 -0.16
CA LYS A 59 23.31 -16.62 1.16
C LYS A 59 21.82 -16.35 1.38
N LEU A 60 21.34 -15.17 1.03
CA LEU A 60 19.91 -14.81 1.09
C LEU A 60 19.06 -15.74 0.20
N LYS A 61 19.54 -16.12 -0.99
CA LYS A 61 18.87 -17.08 -1.87
C LYS A 61 18.77 -18.48 -1.24
N THR A 62 19.77 -18.91 -0.48
CA THR A 62 19.72 -20.19 0.23
C THR A 62 18.62 -20.21 1.29
N TYR A 63 18.36 -19.07 1.94
CA TYR A 63 17.23 -18.91 2.87
C TYR A 63 15.88 -18.71 2.17
N SER A 64 15.85 -18.24 0.90
CA SER A 64 14.62 -18.03 0.13
C SER A 64 14.09 -19.32 -0.54
N LYS A 65 14.85 -20.41 -0.54
CA LYS A 65 14.40 -21.71 -1.07
C LYS A 65 13.38 -22.45 -0.20
N GLN A 66 12.95 -21.86 0.92
CA GLN A 66 11.94 -22.44 1.78
C GLN A 66 10.56 -21.91 1.46
N GLU A 67 9.83 -22.73 0.70
CA GLU A 67 8.38 -22.83 0.59
C GLU A 67 7.61 -21.49 0.43
N ASP A 68 7.38 -21.13 -0.83
CA ASP A 68 6.25 -20.29 -1.19
C ASP A 68 5.00 -21.08 -0.79
N ILE A 69 4.32 -20.68 0.28
CA ILE A 69 3.01 -21.21 0.62
C ILE A 69 2.04 -20.39 -0.21
N ASP A 70 1.46 -21.01 -1.24
CA ASP A 70 0.27 -20.47 -1.90
C ASP A 70 -0.86 -20.50 -0.88
N PHE A 71 -1.04 -19.37 -0.20
CA PHE A 71 -2.22 -19.15 0.61
C PHE A 71 -3.32 -18.69 -0.34
N GLU A 72 -4.35 -19.50 -0.53
CA GLU A 72 -5.57 -19.12 -1.23
C GLU A 72 -6.53 -18.35 -0.31
N PRO A 73 -6.43 -17.02 -0.21
CA PRO A 73 -7.57 -16.22 0.17
C PRO A 73 -8.24 -15.71 -1.09
N LYS A 74 -9.52 -15.48 -0.98
CA LYS A 74 -10.33 -14.82 -2.02
C LYS A 74 -9.57 -13.63 -2.60
N ASN A 75 -9.53 -13.52 -3.92
CA ASN A 75 -8.88 -12.44 -4.66
C ASN A 75 -9.16 -11.07 -4.01
N VAL A 76 -8.10 -10.32 -3.77
CA VAL A 76 -8.22 -8.93 -3.31
C VAL A 76 -8.25 -8.04 -4.53
N LYS A 77 -9.27 -7.19 -4.60
CA LYS A 77 -9.40 -6.22 -5.70
C LYS A 77 -8.60 -4.97 -5.42
N VAL A 78 -7.78 -4.55 -6.39
CA VAL A 78 -7.11 -3.25 -6.39
C VAL A 78 -7.32 -2.61 -7.76
N PHE A 79 -7.87 -1.41 -7.77
CA PHE A 79 -8.22 -0.66 -8.99
C PHE A 79 -9.03 -1.50 -10.00
N GLY A 80 -10.02 -2.28 -9.48
CA GLY A 80 -10.89 -3.13 -10.27
C GLY A 80 -10.30 -4.46 -10.73
N LYS A 81 -8.99 -4.68 -10.55
CA LYS A 81 -8.29 -5.91 -10.92
C LYS A 81 -8.18 -6.85 -9.72
N ASP A 82 -8.38 -8.14 -9.96
CA ASP A 82 -8.18 -9.19 -8.94
C ASP A 82 -6.69 -9.55 -8.83
N TYR A 83 -6.18 -9.58 -7.60
CA TYR A 83 -4.80 -9.93 -7.27
C TYR A 83 -4.76 -11.18 -6.41
N SER A 84 -3.86 -12.09 -6.74
CA SER A 84 -3.50 -13.21 -5.88
C SER A 84 -2.45 -12.79 -4.84
N PHE A 85 -2.29 -13.57 -3.78
CA PHE A 85 -1.26 -13.34 -2.78
C PHE A 85 -0.05 -14.24 -2.99
N LYS A 86 1.13 -13.69 -2.72
CA LYS A 86 2.35 -14.46 -2.54
C LYS A 86 2.92 -14.17 -1.14
N VAL A 87 2.88 -15.16 -0.26
CA VAL A 87 3.42 -15.06 1.10
C VAL A 87 4.83 -15.64 1.12
N ILE A 88 5.79 -14.84 1.59
CA ILE A 88 7.20 -15.23 1.71
C ILE A 88 7.65 -15.00 3.15
N TYR A 89 8.32 -15.97 3.73
CA TYR A 89 8.90 -15.83 5.06
C TYR A 89 10.37 -15.43 4.98
N LYS A 90 10.71 -14.32 5.64
CA LYS A 90 12.07 -13.78 5.70
C LYS A 90 12.43 -13.36 7.13
N GLY A 91 13.72 -13.11 7.37
CA GLY A 91 14.24 -12.63 8.65
C GLY A 91 13.89 -11.19 9.00
N PHE A 92 12.78 -10.63 8.50
CA PHE A 92 12.33 -9.28 8.86
C PHE A 92 11.72 -9.24 10.26
N LYS A 93 11.85 -8.09 10.93
CA LYS A 93 11.25 -7.86 12.25
C LYS A 93 9.74 -7.66 12.20
N SER A 94 9.24 -7.10 11.10
CA SER A 94 7.84 -6.73 10.91
C SER A 94 7.31 -7.21 9.56
N PRO A 95 6.02 -7.56 9.47
CA PRO A 95 5.38 -7.87 8.20
C PRO A 95 5.44 -6.70 7.21
N LEU A 96 5.58 -7.02 5.93
CA LEU A 96 5.58 -6.06 4.82
C LEU A 96 4.61 -6.53 3.75
N VAL A 97 3.90 -5.59 3.13
CA VAL A 97 3.04 -5.82 1.97
C VAL A 97 3.44 -4.88 0.83
N THR A 98 3.54 -5.43 -0.38
CA THR A 98 3.81 -4.67 -1.60
C THR A 98 2.88 -5.14 -2.71
N LEU A 99 2.48 -4.20 -3.56
CA LEU A 99 1.74 -4.49 -4.79
C LEU A 99 2.77 -4.61 -5.92
N GLU A 100 2.83 -5.76 -6.56
CA GLU A 100 3.58 -6.02 -7.78
C GLU A 100 2.60 -6.11 -8.97
N GLU A 101 3.08 -6.24 -10.22
CA GLU A 101 2.24 -6.14 -11.42
C GLU A 101 0.96 -6.99 -11.38
N ASP A 102 1.05 -8.22 -10.90
CA ASP A 102 -0.06 -9.19 -10.89
C ASP A 102 -0.31 -9.85 -9.52
N ILE A 103 0.51 -9.53 -8.51
CA ILE A 103 0.42 -10.15 -7.19
C ILE A 103 0.57 -9.14 -6.05
N ILE A 104 -0.07 -9.45 -4.94
CA ILE A 104 0.20 -8.82 -3.65
C ILE A 104 1.22 -9.67 -2.92
N LYS A 105 2.44 -9.18 -2.84
CA LYS A 105 3.53 -9.87 -2.14
C LYS A 105 3.52 -9.49 -0.67
N ILE A 106 3.50 -10.50 0.18
CA ILE A 106 3.49 -10.36 1.64
C ILE A 106 4.74 -11.03 2.17
N VAL A 107 5.57 -10.25 2.86
CA VAL A 107 6.77 -10.77 3.52
C VAL A 107 6.51 -10.83 5.02
N LEU A 108 6.61 -12.01 5.59
CA LEU A 108 6.36 -12.27 7.00
C LEU A 108 7.64 -12.69 7.74
N PRO A 109 7.79 -12.31 9.01
CA PRO A 109 8.82 -12.87 9.88
C PRO A 109 8.70 -14.38 10.04
N HIS A 110 9.82 -15.10 10.08
CA HIS A 110 9.83 -16.55 10.28
C HIS A 110 9.06 -17.02 11.53
N LYS A 111 9.03 -16.21 12.60
CA LYS A 111 8.29 -16.51 13.83
C LYS A 111 6.78 -16.67 13.64
N LEU A 112 6.23 -16.14 12.54
CA LEU A 112 4.80 -16.20 12.24
C LEU A 112 4.38 -17.44 11.43
N ARG A 113 5.29 -18.36 11.07
CA ARG A 113 4.97 -19.57 10.27
C ARG A 113 3.89 -20.47 10.86
N LYS A 114 3.78 -20.51 12.19
CA LYS A 114 2.83 -21.36 12.91
C LYS A 114 1.65 -20.59 13.51
N THR A 115 1.47 -19.35 13.09
CA THR A 115 0.42 -18.44 13.60
C THR A 115 -0.73 -18.40 12.62
N ASP A 116 -1.95 -18.20 13.09
CA ASP A 116 -3.06 -17.84 12.21
C ASP A 116 -2.75 -16.50 11.50
N LEU A 117 -2.68 -16.55 10.18
CA LEU A 117 -2.31 -15.40 9.37
C LEU A 117 -3.50 -14.49 9.07
N SER A 118 -4.73 -14.95 9.24
CA SER A 118 -5.94 -14.21 8.84
C SER A 118 -6.00 -12.79 9.40
N PRO A 119 -5.77 -12.53 10.72
CA PRO A 119 -5.80 -11.18 11.26
C PRO A 119 -4.62 -10.33 10.75
N ILE A 120 -3.45 -10.96 10.56
CA ILE A 120 -2.26 -10.27 10.06
C ILE A 120 -2.47 -9.83 8.60
N LEU A 121 -2.98 -10.73 7.77
CA LEU A 121 -3.29 -10.45 6.36
C LEU A 121 -4.33 -9.33 6.24
N LYS A 122 -5.40 -9.39 7.03
CA LYS A 122 -6.43 -8.33 7.08
C LYS A 122 -5.80 -6.97 7.40
N THR A 123 -4.90 -6.91 8.39
CA THR A 123 -4.21 -5.67 8.76
C THR A 123 -3.29 -5.16 7.65
N LEU A 124 -2.57 -6.06 6.97
CA LEU A 124 -1.67 -5.70 5.87
C LEU A 124 -2.43 -5.20 4.65
N ILE A 125 -3.58 -5.81 4.32
CA ILE A 125 -4.43 -5.34 3.22
C ILE A 125 -5.02 -3.98 3.54
N LYS A 126 -5.49 -3.74 4.76
CA LYS A 126 -5.93 -2.40 5.18
C LYS A 126 -4.82 -1.37 5.02
N LYS A 127 -3.59 -1.70 5.45
CA LYS A 127 -2.44 -0.81 5.28
C LYS A 127 -2.14 -0.55 3.80
N LEU A 128 -2.20 -1.57 2.96
CA LEU A 128 -2.03 -1.42 1.50
C LEU A 128 -3.10 -0.49 0.93
N TYR A 129 -4.37 -0.72 1.29
CA TYR A 129 -5.48 0.11 0.83
C TYR A 129 -5.33 1.57 1.26
N ASN A 130 -4.96 1.84 2.52
CA ASN A 130 -4.71 3.20 2.98
C ASN A 130 -3.61 3.89 2.15
N THR A 131 -2.47 3.21 1.95
CA THR A 131 -1.36 3.77 1.17
C THR A 131 -1.73 4.06 -0.28
N LEU A 132 -2.52 3.16 -0.91
CA LEU A 132 -2.98 3.36 -2.29
C LEU A 132 -4.06 4.44 -2.37
N ALA A 133 -4.96 4.47 -1.37
CA ALA A 133 -6.03 5.45 -1.28
C ALA A 133 -5.51 6.88 -1.14
N GLU A 134 -4.52 7.12 -0.27
CA GLU A 134 -3.90 8.44 -0.10
C GLU A 134 -3.50 9.03 -1.45
N LYS A 135 -2.78 8.26 -2.27
CA LYS A 135 -2.30 8.72 -3.57
C LYS A 135 -3.42 8.91 -4.60
N GLU A 136 -4.32 7.92 -4.72
CA GLU A 136 -5.34 7.94 -5.78
C GLU A 136 -6.45 8.96 -5.48
N ILE A 137 -6.82 9.09 -4.20
CA ILE A 137 -7.81 10.08 -3.77
C ILE A 137 -7.28 11.50 -3.99
N GLU A 138 -6.01 11.77 -3.66
CA GLU A 138 -5.40 13.08 -3.91
C GLU A 138 -5.51 13.47 -5.40
N ILE A 139 -5.20 12.54 -6.30
CA ILE A 139 -5.33 12.76 -7.75
C ILE A 139 -6.78 13.03 -8.14
N ALA A 140 -7.72 12.24 -7.65
CA ALA A 140 -9.14 12.39 -7.97
C ALA A 140 -9.75 13.67 -7.39
N MET A 141 -9.37 14.07 -6.17
CA MET A 141 -9.77 15.32 -5.52
C MET A 141 -9.29 16.53 -6.30
N GLU A 142 -8.02 16.55 -6.71
CA GLU A 142 -7.46 17.64 -7.51
C GLU A 142 -8.13 17.73 -8.89
N LYS A 143 -8.38 16.60 -9.54
CA LYS A 143 -9.12 16.55 -10.81
C LYS A 143 -10.54 17.11 -10.64
N ALA A 144 -11.26 16.72 -9.59
CA ALA A 144 -12.60 17.23 -9.30
C ALA A 144 -12.59 18.73 -9.03
N ARG A 145 -11.62 19.21 -8.23
CA ARG A 145 -11.44 20.64 -7.92
C ARG A 145 -11.26 21.48 -9.19
N LEU A 146 -10.36 21.03 -10.07
CA LEU A 146 -10.09 21.74 -11.33
C LEU A 146 -11.28 21.69 -12.28
N THR A 147 -11.99 20.55 -12.34
CA THR A 147 -13.11 20.35 -13.26
C THR A 147 -14.35 21.14 -12.84
N LEU A 148 -14.66 21.18 -11.54
CA LEU A 148 -15.88 21.79 -11.02
C LEU A 148 -15.69 23.23 -10.54
N GLY A 149 -14.44 23.68 -10.37
CA GLY A 149 -14.12 25.01 -9.85
C GLY A 149 -14.58 25.24 -8.40
N ILE A 150 -14.81 24.17 -7.64
CA ILE A 150 -15.20 24.20 -6.23
C ILE A 150 -14.30 23.28 -5.43
N ALA A 151 -14.18 23.51 -4.12
CA ALA A 151 -13.41 22.68 -3.22
C ALA A 151 -14.16 22.46 -1.91
N PRO A 152 -13.95 21.30 -1.23
CA PRO A 152 -14.38 21.13 0.15
C PRO A 152 -13.52 22.00 1.08
N GLU A 153 -13.98 22.20 2.30
CA GLU A 153 -13.19 22.85 3.37
C GLU A 153 -12.03 21.96 3.80
N ASP A 154 -12.25 20.63 3.82
CA ASP A 154 -11.28 19.63 4.20
C ASP A 154 -11.72 18.26 3.68
N TYR A 155 -10.80 17.28 3.68
CA TYR A 155 -11.16 15.89 3.46
C TYR A 155 -10.31 14.97 4.34
N GLU A 156 -10.88 13.83 4.69
CA GLU A 156 -10.24 12.82 5.52
C GLU A 156 -10.44 11.43 4.93
N ILE A 157 -9.37 10.63 4.93
CA ILE A 157 -9.43 9.22 4.57
C ILE A 157 -9.57 8.40 5.84
N CYS A 158 -10.74 7.81 6.04
CA CYS A 158 -11.04 7.04 7.24
C CYS A 158 -11.96 5.84 6.94
N GLU A 159 -11.88 4.80 7.78
CA GLU A 159 -12.78 3.65 7.69
C GLU A 159 -14.20 4.06 8.06
N MET A 160 -15.16 3.66 7.23
CA MET A 160 -16.59 3.87 7.47
C MET A 160 -17.36 2.58 7.16
N ASP A 161 -18.30 2.22 8.03
CA ASP A 161 -19.12 1.03 7.81
C ASP A 161 -20.18 1.28 6.74
N GLY A 162 -20.19 0.43 5.71
CA GLY A 162 -21.20 0.44 4.64
C GLY A 162 -21.21 1.68 3.74
N VAL A 163 -20.24 2.60 3.87
CA VAL A 163 -20.18 3.84 3.10
C VAL A 163 -18.79 4.00 2.47
N LEU A 164 -18.75 4.36 1.19
CA LEU A 164 -17.50 4.62 0.47
C LEU A 164 -17.02 6.06 0.59
N ALA A 165 -17.94 7.01 0.56
CA ALA A 165 -17.65 8.42 0.79
C ALA A 165 -18.90 9.14 1.28
N LYS A 166 -18.72 10.29 1.93
CA LYS A 166 -19.80 11.19 2.33
C LYS A 166 -19.33 12.64 2.39
N CYS A 167 -20.19 13.56 1.95
CA CYS A 167 -20.01 14.98 2.16
C CYS A 167 -20.91 15.44 3.32
N THR A 168 -20.33 16.15 4.28
CA THR A 168 -21.04 16.67 5.46
C THR A 168 -21.61 18.08 5.22
N GLU A 169 -22.45 18.56 6.14
CA GLU A 169 -23.06 19.90 6.04
C GLU A 169 -22.02 21.03 6.13
N ASP A 170 -20.94 20.84 6.89
CA ASP A 170 -19.80 21.72 7.02
C ASP A 170 -18.79 21.58 5.87
N ARG A 171 -19.21 20.98 4.75
CA ARG A 171 -18.46 20.86 3.50
C ARG A 171 -17.15 20.04 3.62
N LYS A 172 -17.07 19.11 4.54
CA LYS A 172 -15.98 18.12 4.63
C LYS A 172 -16.35 16.84 3.88
N ILE A 173 -15.36 16.22 3.25
CA ILE A 173 -15.54 14.95 2.55
C ILE A 173 -14.76 13.86 3.30
N PHE A 174 -15.46 12.80 3.69
CA PHE A 174 -14.86 11.59 4.26
C PHE A 174 -14.85 10.50 3.21
N ILE A 175 -13.72 9.80 3.08
CA ILE A 175 -13.52 8.79 2.03
C ILE A 175 -12.96 7.51 2.66
N ASN A 176 -13.65 6.39 2.39
CA ASN A 176 -13.24 5.08 2.87
C ASN A 176 -12.10 4.54 1.99
N PRO A 177 -10.95 4.10 2.56
CA PRO A 177 -9.85 3.54 1.78
C PRO A 177 -10.22 2.28 0.99
N ASN A 178 -11.31 1.59 1.33
CA ASN A 178 -11.85 0.47 0.55
C ASN A 178 -12.29 0.87 -0.88
N ILE A 179 -12.38 2.17 -1.17
CA ILE A 179 -12.66 2.70 -2.52
C ILE A 179 -11.62 2.20 -3.55
N VAL A 180 -10.39 1.89 -3.15
CA VAL A 180 -9.34 1.37 -4.06
C VAL A 180 -9.63 -0.03 -4.59
N SER A 181 -10.66 -0.71 -4.10
CA SER A 181 -11.14 -1.96 -4.69
C SER A 181 -11.83 -1.75 -6.05
N PHE A 182 -12.27 -0.55 -6.35
CA PHE A 182 -12.92 -0.19 -7.63
C PHE A 182 -11.91 0.30 -8.66
N ASP A 183 -12.32 0.28 -9.94
CA ASP A 183 -11.56 0.92 -11.00
C ASP A 183 -11.44 2.44 -10.77
N LYS A 184 -10.43 3.05 -11.39
CA LYS A 184 -10.10 4.46 -11.20
C LYS A 184 -11.24 5.38 -11.65
N GLU A 185 -11.94 5.02 -12.71
CA GLU A 185 -13.09 5.76 -13.19
C GLU A 185 -14.23 5.76 -12.17
N THR A 186 -14.44 4.65 -11.49
CA THR A 186 -15.44 4.56 -10.41
C THR A 186 -15.00 5.38 -9.19
N ILE A 187 -13.71 5.40 -8.85
CA ILE A 187 -13.16 6.26 -7.78
C ILE A 187 -13.39 7.73 -8.14
N GLU A 188 -13.03 8.14 -9.35
CA GLU A 188 -13.27 9.51 -9.83
C GLU A 188 -14.75 9.89 -9.75
N TYR A 189 -15.65 8.99 -10.16
CA TYR A 189 -17.07 9.22 -10.06
C TYR A 189 -17.53 9.45 -8.61
N VAL A 190 -17.06 8.63 -7.65
CA VAL A 190 -17.43 8.80 -6.22
C VAL A 190 -16.98 10.18 -5.73
N ILE A 191 -15.76 10.58 -6.03
CA ILE A 191 -15.25 11.89 -5.63
C ILE A 191 -16.06 13.02 -6.29
N MET A 192 -16.37 12.94 -7.60
CA MET A 192 -17.20 13.91 -8.29
C MET A 192 -18.62 13.99 -7.71
N HIS A 193 -19.18 12.86 -7.24
CA HIS A 193 -20.46 12.80 -6.57
C HIS A 193 -20.45 13.56 -5.25
N GLU A 194 -19.42 13.37 -4.42
CA GLU A 194 -19.26 14.10 -3.16
C GLU A 194 -19.01 15.60 -3.38
N PHE A 195 -18.29 15.97 -4.43
CA PHE A 195 -18.16 17.37 -4.84
C PHE A 195 -19.49 17.98 -5.30
N ALA A 196 -20.34 17.22 -5.98
CA ALA A 196 -21.69 17.70 -6.35
C ALA A 196 -22.51 18.00 -5.10
N HIS A 197 -22.32 17.29 -3.98
CA HIS A 197 -22.94 17.57 -2.70
C HIS A 197 -22.50 18.90 -2.06
N LEU A 198 -21.34 19.43 -2.42
CA LEU A 198 -20.93 20.78 -2.00
C LEU A 198 -21.88 21.86 -2.53
N LYS A 199 -22.59 21.59 -3.63
CA LYS A 199 -23.51 22.49 -4.29
C LYS A 199 -24.99 22.09 -4.08
N TYR A 200 -25.28 20.80 -4.13
CA TYR A 200 -26.64 20.26 -4.02
C TYR A 200 -26.68 19.20 -2.93
N LYS A 201 -27.25 19.52 -1.78
CA LYS A 201 -27.28 18.64 -0.60
C LYS A 201 -28.00 17.31 -0.83
N ASN A 202 -29.03 17.32 -1.69
CA ASN A 202 -29.90 16.16 -1.92
C ASN A 202 -29.83 15.72 -3.38
N HIS A 203 -30.05 14.42 -3.61
CA HIS A 203 -30.07 13.77 -4.93
C HIS A 203 -31.32 14.19 -5.77
N THR A 204 -31.52 15.46 -5.96
CA THR A 204 -32.59 16.03 -6.78
C THR A 204 -32.27 15.94 -8.26
N LYS A 205 -33.26 16.24 -9.13
CA LYS A 205 -33.04 16.37 -10.58
C LYS A 205 -31.88 17.31 -10.91
N LYS A 206 -31.76 18.44 -10.22
CA LYS A 206 -30.69 19.43 -10.41
C LYS A 206 -29.30 18.85 -10.02
N PHE A 207 -29.23 17.99 -8.99
CA PHE A 207 -28.01 17.29 -8.62
C PHE A 207 -27.53 16.39 -9.77
N TYR A 208 -28.44 15.57 -10.32
CA TYR A 208 -28.09 14.64 -11.38
C TYR A 208 -27.83 15.34 -12.73
N GLU A 209 -28.52 16.42 -13.03
CA GLU A 209 -28.21 17.28 -14.18
C GLU A 209 -26.81 17.89 -14.07
N PHE A 210 -26.46 18.40 -12.89
CA PHE A 210 -25.12 18.94 -12.62
C PHE A 210 -24.05 17.85 -12.75
N LEU A 211 -24.21 16.73 -12.07
CA LEU A 211 -23.27 15.62 -12.11
C LEU A 211 -23.10 15.05 -13.53
N GLY A 212 -24.21 14.91 -14.27
CA GLY A 212 -24.24 14.40 -15.63
C GLY A 212 -23.51 15.26 -16.66
N ASN A 213 -23.40 16.56 -16.43
CA ASN A 213 -22.61 17.47 -17.30
C ASN A 213 -21.10 17.13 -17.24
N TYR A 214 -20.61 16.57 -16.14
CA TYR A 214 -19.20 16.26 -15.94
C TYR A 214 -18.92 14.75 -16.00
N VAL A 215 -19.90 13.94 -15.64
CA VAL A 215 -19.83 12.47 -15.68
C VAL A 215 -21.04 11.92 -16.45
N PRO A 216 -21.05 11.95 -17.80
CA PRO A 216 -22.21 11.56 -18.60
C PRO A 216 -22.73 10.14 -18.32
N ASN A 217 -21.82 9.23 -17.97
CA ASN A 217 -22.12 7.82 -17.68
C ASN A 217 -22.30 7.51 -16.18
N TYR A 218 -22.65 8.50 -15.35
CA TYR A 218 -22.76 8.35 -13.89
C TYR A 218 -23.63 7.16 -13.47
N ASN A 219 -24.68 6.83 -14.23
CA ASN A 219 -25.57 5.68 -13.95
C ASN A 219 -24.85 4.33 -13.98
N LYS A 220 -23.78 4.19 -14.82
CA LYS A 220 -22.95 2.98 -14.86
C LYS A 220 -22.25 2.78 -13.52
N TYR A 221 -21.61 3.83 -13.02
CA TYR A 221 -20.82 3.79 -11.77
C TYR A 221 -21.72 3.69 -10.55
N ALA A 222 -22.86 4.38 -10.53
CA ALA A 222 -23.87 4.26 -9.47
C ALA A 222 -24.34 2.81 -9.29
N LYS A 223 -24.57 2.07 -10.39
CA LYS A 223 -24.96 0.65 -10.32
C LYS A 223 -23.85 -0.24 -9.76
N ILE A 224 -22.58 0.08 -9.98
CA ILE A 224 -21.44 -0.64 -9.42
C ILE A 224 -21.40 -0.46 -7.91
N ILE A 225 -21.54 0.77 -7.45
CA ILE A 225 -21.47 1.13 -6.02
C ILE A 225 -22.66 0.61 -5.24
N ASN A 226 -23.89 0.71 -5.79
CA ASN A 226 -25.09 0.23 -5.12
C ASN A 226 -25.06 -1.29 -4.82
N LYS A 227 -24.31 -2.08 -5.57
CA LYS A 227 -24.08 -3.49 -5.26
C LYS A 227 -23.17 -3.72 -4.05
N TYR A 228 -22.48 -2.69 -3.59
CA TYR A 228 -21.51 -2.76 -2.50
C TYR A 228 -22.08 -2.28 -1.16
N GLN A 229 -23.23 -1.61 -1.19
CA GLN A 229 -23.89 -1.04 -0.01
C GLN A 229 -24.87 -2.00 0.68
N TYR A 230 -24.79 -3.31 0.39
CA TYR A 230 -25.62 -4.35 1.02
C TYR A 230 -24.79 -5.47 1.63
#